data_ff1b50bb1d2e26c3d709f6d96acb2191
#
_entry.id   ff1b50bb1d2e26c3d709f6d96acb2191
#
_cell.length_a   1.000
_cell.length_b   1.000
_cell.length_c   1.000
_cell.angle_alpha   90.00
_cell.angle_beta   90.00
_cell.angle_gamma   90.00
#
_symmetry.space_group_name_H-M   'P 1'
#
loop_
_entity.id
_entity.type
_entity.pdbx_description
1 polymer ?
#
loop_
_entity_poly.entity_id
_entity_poly.type
_entity_poly.pdbx_seq_one_letter_code
_entity_poly.pdbx_strand_id
1 'polypeptide(L)'
;MPLNRLFDSGQPITPPPDIQRTTLGIDALGRFVCNTWEEATANSTRHFDAIVIGAGMFGGYCADKIFRFGAPNNLKVLVLDAGAHLVPTHVQNLPNAGLNVPGPINPANDPGVAREIVWGIPWRSNVDFIGQAYCIGGKSLYWGGWCPRLLATDLAAWPPPVATYLTQNYPLLEQQTGVDIKTDFIQGSLFNLLKQRTSTIVQNNSVANLDGVADPPLAVQGQAPASGLFSFDKYRSINLLIQAAREASGQLDPQRRLFVVPNAHVTRLQTSGGAVSSLEVFVNGVHQSLPISPNCAVILAMGTVESTRLALISFPTSGNNPAQELMGRNLMAHWRSNIFVQIKRSAFDPANTLPTTVQTGALLVRGSTPQGKFHVQVTASADPGGNSDDLLFSMIPDIDLLNSTLANQQANAISLGFRGVSQLFGDQASSVPNSAGRWINLSPFEFDEFGMPRAYVRLTSTPAEDALANAMDAAILGLANQLAGNNPANITITSQNRDGLGTTYHEAGTLWMGTNPATSVTDTNGRFHNVANAFCADQSLFVTVGSVNPTLTGLVLSRKVAEAAVALATGAPPPP
;
A
#
# COMPACT_ATOMS: atom_id res chain seq x y z
N MET A 1 24.33 3.19 37.24
CA MET A 1 24.33 4.13 38.36
C MET A 1 23.00 4.84 38.40
N PRO A 2 22.37 5.05 39.58
CA PRO A 2 21.21 5.92 39.64
C PRO A 2 21.61 7.30 39.18
N LEU A 3 20.84 7.91 38.33
CA LEU A 3 21.04 9.26 37.79
C LEU A 3 21.28 10.30 38.87
N ASN A 4 20.72 10.11 40.06
CA ASN A 4 20.89 10.98 41.23
C ASN A 4 22.36 11.16 41.70
N ARG A 5 23.26 10.23 41.37
CA ARG A 5 24.67 10.33 41.71
C ARG A 5 25.51 11.18 40.74
N LEU A 6 24.98 11.46 39.57
CA LEU A 6 25.68 12.30 38.59
C LEU A 6 25.53 13.79 38.86
N PHE A 7 24.60 14.16 39.75
CA PHE A 7 24.19 15.55 39.96
C PHE A 7 24.06 15.92 41.43
N ASP A 8 24.80 15.23 42.32
CA ASP A 8 24.76 15.49 43.76
C ASP A 8 25.52 16.78 44.10
N SER A 9 25.02 17.90 43.60
CA SER A 9 25.51 19.25 43.89
C SER A 9 24.67 19.98 44.94
N GLY A 10 23.65 19.30 45.51
CA GLY A 10 22.69 19.95 46.42
C GLY A 10 21.77 20.98 45.75
N GLN A 11 21.86 21.13 44.43
CA GLN A 11 20.97 21.98 43.66
C GLN A 11 19.80 21.13 43.07
N PRO A 12 18.58 21.67 42.98
CA PRO A 12 17.50 21.00 42.31
C PRO A 12 17.90 20.73 40.85
N ILE A 13 17.96 19.46 40.51
CA ILE A 13 18.20 19.08 39.12
C ILE A 13 16.89 19.31 38.38
N THR A 14 16.89 20.28 37.49
CA THR A 14 15.89 20.37 36.46
C THR A 14 16.49 19.73 35.21
N PRO A 15 16.26 18.45 34.98
CA PRO A 15 16.67 17.86 33.71
C PRO A 15 16.00 18.68 32.60
N PRO A 16 16.66 18.89 31.45
CA PRO A 16 16.01 19.55 30.33
C PRO A 16 14.71 18.78 29.98
N PRO A 17 13.52 19.34 30.26
CA PRO A 17 12.28 18.58 30.12
C PRO A 17 12.05 18.09 28.69
N ASP A 18 12.67 18.77 27.73
CA ASP A 18 12.49 18.48 26.31
C ASP A 18 13.24 17.23 25.84
N ILE A 19 14.42 16.95 26.35
CA ILE A 19 15.17 15.75 26.00
C ILE A 19 14.47 14.50 26.54
N GLN A 20 13.97 14.54 27.77
CA GLN A 20 13.27 13.40 28.37
C GLN A 20 11.89 13.18 27.73
N ARG A 21 11.15 14.24 27.42
CA ARG A 21 9.87 14.14 26.72
C ARG A 21 10.06 13.61 25.31
N THR A 22 11.06 14.07 24.59
CA THR A 22 11.37 13.60 23.24
C THR A 22 11.82 12.13 23.26
N THR A 23 12.59 11.70 24.27
CA THR A 23 13.12 10.34 24.35
C THR A 23 12.10 9.33 24.87
N LEU A 24 11.19 9.72 25.73
CA LEU A 24 10.27 8.80 26.41
C LEU A 24 8.81 8.94 25.96
N GLY A 25 8.45 10.04 25.32
CA GLY A 25 7.05 10.38 25.06
C GLY A 25 6.65 10.35 23.60
N ILE A 26 7.57 10.41 22.64
CA ILE A 26 7.13 10.60 21.26
C ILE A 26 7.84 9.65 20.35
N ASP A 27 8.92 9.29 20.24
CA ASP A 27 9.51 8.50 19.17
C ASP A 27 11.04 8.61 19.18
N ALA A 28 11.64 7.92 20.14
CA ALA A 28 13.09 7.90 20.26
C ALA A 28 13.78 7.44 18.97
N LEU A 29 13.19 6.48 18.25
CA LEU A 29 13.73 5.98 16.99
C LEU A 29 13.57 7.01 15.87
N GLY A 30 12.48 7.74 15.84
CA GLY A 30 12.23 8.78 14.84
C GLY A 30 13.28 9.89 14.86
N ARG A 31 13.86 10.20 16.01
CA ARG A 31 14.91 11.25 16.12
C ARG A 31 16.20 10.95 15.37
N PHE A 32 16.44 9.71 14.97
CA PHE A 32 17.60 9.35 14.13
C PHE A 32 17.38 9.61 12.63
N VAL A 33 16.13 9.71 12.19
CA VAL A 33 15.78 9.81 10.76
C VAL A 33 14.80 10.94 10.46
N CYS A 34 14.05 11.42 11.46
CA CYS A 34 13.03 12.44 11.32
C CYS A 34 13.47 13.78 11.91
N ASN A 35 12.90 14.84 11.38
CA ASN A 35 13.05 16.20 11.86
C ASN A 35 11.86 16.60 12.73
N THR A 36 12.00 17.61 13.57
CA THR A 36 10.86 18.30 14.17
C THR A 36 10.29 19.33 13.20
N TRP A 37 9.08 19.80 13.49
CA TRP A 37 8.47 20.90 12.76
C TRP A 37 9.33 22.16 12.80
N GLU A 38 9.88 22.49 13.97
CA GLU A 38 10.74 23.65 14.19
C GLU A 38 12.04 23.54 13.37
N GLU A 39 12.68 22.37 13.36
CA GLU A 39 13.88 22.14 12.53
C GLU A 39 13.59 22.38 11.04
N ALA A 40 12.40 21.99 10.57
CA ALA A 40 12.00 22.20 9.19
C ALA A 40 11.63 23.66 8.89
N THR A 41 11.01 24.39 9.84
CA THR A 41 10.40 25.71 9.61
C THR A 41 11.08 26.88 10.29
N ALA A 42 12.04 26.67 11.23
CA ALA A 42 12.70 27.73 11.98
C ALA A 42 13.43 28.77 11.12
N ASN A 43 13.90 28.38 9.95
CA ASN A 43 14.52 29.31 9.01
C ASN A 43 13.46 29.90 8.08
N SER A 44 13.04 31.14 8.37
CA SER A 44 12.03 31.87 7.59
C SER A 44 12.44 32.12 6.13
N THR A 45 13.71 31.97 5.78
CA THR A 45 14.21 32.09 4.40
C THR A 45 14.26 30.74 3.68
N ARG A 46 13.96 29.63 4.38
CA ARG A 46 13.91 28.30 3.76
C ARG A 46 12.66 28.18 2.91
N HIS A 47 12.85 27.88 1.64
CA HIS A 47 11.78 27.52 0.72
C HIS A 47 11.90 26.05 0.36
N PHE A 48 10.77 25.36 0.30
CA PHE A 48 10.68 24.00 -0.22
C PHE A 48 10.27 24.04 -1.69
N ASP A 49 10.89 23.19 -2.49
CA ASP A 49 10.59 23.01 -3.91
C ASP A 49 9.53 21.93 -4.13
N ALA A 50 9.43 21.00 -3.17
CA ALA A 50 8.39 19.99 -3.14
C ALA A 50 7.98 19.65 -1.70
N ILE A 51 6.68 19.42 -1.49
CA ILE A 51 6.12 18.96 -0.22
C ILE A 51 5.30 17.70 -0.50
N VAL A 52 5.67 16.59 0.13
CA VAL A 52 4.95 15.32 0.05
C VAL A 52 4.15 15.11 1.32
N ILE A 53 2.84 14.97 1.18
CA ILE A 53 1.90 14.76 2.27
C ILE A 53 1.54 13.28 2.32
N GLY A 54 1.96 12.60 3.40
CA GLY A 54 1.90 11.16 3.58
C GLY A 54 3.22 10.48 3.20
N ALA A 55 3.84 9.80 4.15
CA ALA A 55 5.09 9.05 3.99
C ALA A 55 4.86 7.52 3.89
N GLY A 56 3.69 7.11 3.41
CA GLY A 56 3.33 5.71 3.17
C GLY A 56 4.02 5.08 1.96
N MET A 57 3.47 3.97 1.46
CA MET A 57 4.00 3.20 0.32
C MET A 57 4.40 4.09 -0.86
N PHE A 58 3.50 4.96 -1.28
CA PHE A 58 3.66 5.77 -2.49
C PHE A 58 4.38 7.09 -2.21
N GLY A 59 4.01 7.77 -1.12
CA GLY A 59 4.62 9.06 -0.76
C GLY A 59 6.08 8.94 -0.35
N GLY A 60 6.44 7.90 0.40
CA GLY A 60 7.84 7.63 0.73
C GLY A 60 8.69 7.36 -0.50
N TYR A 61 8.16 6.60 -1.46
CA TYR A 61 8.83 6.37 -2.75
C TYR A 61 8.93 7.67 -3.57
N CYS A 62 7.83 8.42 -3.70
CA CYS A 62 7.80 9.68 -4.43
C CYS A 62 8.82 10.68 -3.87
N ALA A 63 8.87 10.84 -2.55
CA ALA A 63 9.80 11.75 -1.88
C ALA A 63 11.27 11.38 -2.12
N ASP A 64 11.61 10.08 -2.04
CA ASP A 64 12.96 9.61 -2.40
C ASP A 64 13.31 9.96 -3.86
N LYS A 65 12.37 9.75 -4.79
CA LYS A 65 12.63 10.07 -6.21
C LYS A 65 12.78 11.57 -6.44
N ILE A 66 11.96 12.42 -5.84
CA ILE A 66 12.13 13.88 -5.92
C ILE A 66 13.49 14.29 -5.34
N PHE A 67 13.87 13.75 -4.17
CA PHE A 67 15.18 14.02 -3.56
C PHE A 67 16.34 13.66 -4.50
N ARG A 68 16.27 12.51 -5.17
CA ARG A 68 17.34 12.05 -6.07
C ARG A 68 17.34 12.79 -7.41
N PHE A 69 16.19 12.91 -8.05
CA PHE A 69 16.08 13.60 -9.36
C PHE A 69 16.32 15.10 -9.24
N GLY A 70 15.94 15.70 -8.12
CA GLY A 70 16.17 17.12 -7.83
C GLY A 70 17.60 17.46 -7.37
N ALA A 71 18.48 16.45 -7.22
CA ALA A 71 19.84 16.68 -6.72
C ALA A 71 20.67 17.64 -7.59
N PRO A 72 20.65 17.57 -8.93
CA PRO A 72 21.41 18.51 -9.77
C PRO A 72 21.00 19.98 -9.57
N ASN A 73 19.77 20.23 -9.13
CA ASN A 73 19.24 21.58 -8.92
C ASN A 73 19.13 21.94 -7.41
N ASN A 74 19.68 21.11 -6.53
CA ASN A 74 19.63 21.29 -5.07
C ASN A 74 18.19 21.45 -4.52
N LEU A 75 17.19 20.81 -5.13
CA LEU A 75 15.81 20.92 -4.70
C LEU A 75 15.64 20.45 -3.26
N LYS A 76 14.84 21.20 -2.49
CA LYS A 76 14.51 20.92 -1.09
C LYS A 76 13.15 20.28 -0.98
N VAL A 77 13.10 19.16 -0.29
CA VAL A 77 11.90 18.34 -0.12
C VAL A 77 11.49 18.30 1.34
N LEU A 78 10.23 18.57 1.61
CA LEU A 78 9.58 18.36 2.90
C LEU A 78 8.61 17.18 2.80
N VAL A 79 8.69 16.27 3.74
CA VAL A 79 7.75 15.15 3.87
C VAL A 79 7.01 15.33 5.19
N LEU A 80 5.68 15.38 5.12
CA LEU A 80 4.80 15.49 6.29
C LEU A 80 3.99 14.20 6.43
N ASP A 81 3.98 13.61 7.62
CA ASP A 81 3.13 12.47 7.93
C ASP A 81 2.35 12.72 9.22
N ALA A 82 1.08 12.33 9.23
CA ALA A 82 0.22 12.48 10.40
C ALA A 82 0.59 11.52 11.54
N GLY A 83 1.30 10.43 11.22
CA GLY A 83 1.75 9.44 12.19
C GLY A 83 3.21 9.52 12.56
N ALA A 84 3.59 8.75 13.57
CA ALA A 84 4.96 8.67 14.08
C ALA A 84 5.84 7.74 13.23
N HIS A 85 7.15 7.78 13.46
CA HIS A 85 8.04 6.72 13.03
C HIS A 85 7.89 5.52 13.98
N LEU A 86 7.28 4.45 13.50
CA LEU A 86 6.97 3.28 14.34
C LEU A 86 8.12 2.27 14.35
N VAL A 87 8.42 1.69 13.20
CA VAL A 87 9.48 0.69 13.02
C VAL A 87 10.12 0.85 11.64
N PRO A 88 11.42 0.55 11.51
CA PRO A 88 12.14 0.66 10.23
C PRO A 88 12.00 -0.59 9.35
N THR A 89 11.20 -1.56 9.74
CA THR A 89 11.10 -2.85 9.08
C THR A 89 9.66 -3.30 8.89
N HIS A 90 9.43 -4.28 8.01
CA HIS A 90 8.13 -4.91 7.87
C HIS A 90 7.76 -5.65 9.17
N VAL A 91 6.50 -5.55 9.59
CA VAL A 91 6.03 -6.12 10.87
C VAL A 91 6.24 -7.63 10.96
N GLN A 92 6.24 -8.33 9.84
CA GLN A 92 6.52 -9.76 9.77
C GLN A 92 7.94 -10.12 10.22
N ASN A 93 8.86 -9.17 10.25
CA ASN A 93 10.22 -9.39 10.76
C ASN A 93 10.32 -9.27 12.29
N LEU A 94 9.20 -9.00 12.98
CA LEU A 94 9.15 -8.73 14.42
C LEU A 94 8.34 -9.76 15.26
N PRO A 95 8.03 -10.97 14.80
CA PRO A 95 6.99 -11.82 15.40
C PRO A 95 7.29 -12.23 16.84
N ASN A 96 8.56 -12.41 17.17
CA ASN A 96 8.99 -12.92 18.47
C ASN A 96 9.43 -11.81 19.42
N ALA A 97 9.24 -10.54 19.05
CA ALA A 97 9.64 -9.41 19.89
C ALA A 97 8.65 -9.13 21.03
N GLY A 98 7.59 -9.91 21.19
CA GLY A 98 6.53 -9.66 22.17
C GLY A 98 5.73 -8.38 21.90
N LEU A 99 5.93 -7.79 20.74
CA LEU A 99 5.18 -6.61 20.30
C LEU A 99 3.85 -7.08 19.73
N ASN A 100 2.77 -6.67 20.37
CA ASN A 100 1.46 -6.68 19.75
C ASN A 100 1.50 -5.71 18.57
N VAL A 101 1.84 -6.22 17.41
CA VAL A 101 1.77 -5.41 16.19
C VAL A 101 0.31 -5.24 15.83
N PRO A 102 -0.20 -4.00 15.80
CA PRO A 102 -1.58 -3.77 15.46
C PRO A 102 -1.83 -4.21 14.02
N GLY A 103 -2.63 -5.25 13.87
CA GLY A 103 -3.18 -5.64 12.58
C GLY A 103 -4.30 -4.70 12.12
N PRO A 104 -4.83 -4.92 10.92
CA PRO A 104 -6.03 -4.23 10.46
C PRO A 104 -7.17 -4.51 11.44
N ILE A 105 -7.82 -3.45 11.88
CA ILE A 105 -8.78 -3.50 12.98
C ILE A 105 -10.18 -3.37 12.41
N ASN A 106 -11.06 -4.30 12.80
CA ASN A 106 -12.48 -4.05 12.76
C ASN A 106 -12.89 -3.22 14.01
N PRO A 107 -13.31 -1.96 13.83
CA PRO A 107 -13.65 -1.08 14.95
C PRO A 107 -14.70 -1.64 15.91
N ALA A 108 -15.56 -2.53 15.42
CA ALA A 108 -16.64 -3.11 16.21
C ALA A 108 -16.14 -4.16 17.22
N ASN A 109 -15.01 -4.80 16.96
CA ASN A 109 -14.61 -6.02 17.66
C ASN A 109 -13.31 -5.90 18.47
N ASP A 110 -12.57 -4.81 18.34
CA ASP A 110 -11.29 -4.66 19.02
C ASP A 110 -11.13 -3.28 19.66
N PRO A 111 -11.30 -3.18 20.98
CA PRO A 111 -11.09 -1.95 21.75
C PRO A 111 -9.62 -1.67 22.10
N GLY A 112 -8.66 -2.41 21.55
CA GLY A 112 -7.27 -2.39 22.01
C GLY A 112 -6.49 -1.10 21.75
N VAL A 113 -5.57 -0.79 22.64
CA VAL A 113 -4.69 0.41 22.66
C VAL A 113 -3.83 0.54 21.39
N ALA A 114 -3.47 -0.56 20.75
CA ALA A 114 -2.69 -0.57 19.52
C ALA A 114 -3.38 0.15 18.35
N ARG A 115 -4.71 0.17 18.35
CA ARG A 115 -5.54 0.90 17.40
C ARG A 115 -5.34 2.41 17.49
N GLU A 116 -5.32 2.93 18.70
CA GLU A 116 -5.22 4.37 18.95
C GLU A 116 -3.86 4.93 18.56
N ILE A 117 -2.83 4.08 18.48
CA ILE A 117 -1.46 4.49 18.16
C ILE A 117 -1.21 4.53 16.66
N VAL A 118 -1.72 3.58 15.88
CA VAL A 118 -1.37 3.42 14.46
C VAL A 118 -2.57 3.46 13.53
N TRP A 119 -3.65 2.72 13.86
CA TRP A 119 -4.80 2.60 12.99
C TRP A 119 -5.89 3.60 13.35
N GLY A 120 -6.28 4.42 12.40
CA GLY A 120 -7.39 5.36 12.53
C GLY A 120 -8.43 5.17 11.43
N ILE A 121 -9.68 5.55 11.71
CA ILE A 121 -10.78 5.52 10.76
C ILE A 121 -11.41 6.92 10.72
N PRO A 122 -10.84 7.85 9.95
CA PRO A 122 -11.34 9.23 9.86
C PRO A 122 -12.60 9.37 8.98
N TRP A 123 -13.14 8.26 8.52
CA TRP A 123 -14.33 8.21 7.65
C TRP A 123 -15.48 7.41 8.23
N ARG A 124 -16.63 7.54 7.59
CA ARG A 124 -17.78 6.65 7.73
C ARG A 124 -17.99 5.89 6.44
N SER A 125 -18.56 4.71 6.51
CA SER A 125 -18.87 3.90 5.35
C SER A 125 -20.15 3.09 5.55
N ASN A 126 -20.78 2.70 4.46
CA ASN A 126 -21.90 1.75 4.47
C ASN A 126 -21.46 0.29 4.63
N VAL A 127 -20.16 0.02 4.61
CA VAL A 127 -19.53 -1.30 4.78
C VAL A 127 -18.40 -1.21 5.80
N ASP A 128 -17.87 -2.33 6.25
CA ASP A 128 -16.68 -2.40 7.10
C ASP A 128 -15.44 -2.00 6.28
N PHE A 129 -15.21 -0.70 6.20
CA PHE A 129 -14.06 -0.17 5.48
C PHE A 129 -12.84 -0.08 6.39
N ILE A 130 -11.70 -0.58 5.93
CA ILE A 130 -10.50 -0.71 6.74
C ILE A 130 -9.88 0.65 7.04
N GLY A 131 -9.24 0.77 8.21
CA GLY A 131 -8.57 1.96 8.67
C GLY A 131 -7.33 2.35 7.88
N GLN A 132 -6.84 3.55 8.17
CA GLN A 132 -5.58 4.10 7.70
C GLN A 132 -4.47 3.79 8.71
N ALA A 133 -3.28 3.41 8.23
CA ALA A 133 -2.10 3.26 9.07
C ALA A 133 -1.38 4.62 9.18
N TYR A 134 -1.47 5.23 10.35
CA TYR A 134 -0.82 6.50 10.66
C TYR A 134 0.59 6.26 11.22
N CYS A 135 1.54 6.07 10.32
CA CYS A 135 2.97 5.95 10.64
C CYS A 135 3.81 6.20 9.38
N ILE A 136 5.05 6.62 9.56
CA ILE A 136 6.05 6.66 8.48
C ILE A 136 6.19 5.23 7.90
N GLY A 137 6.06 5.11 6.60
CA GLY A 137 5.98 3.81 5.90
C GLY A 137 4.55 3.33 5.66
N GLY A 138 3.58 3.76 6.47
CA GLY A 138 2.16 3.44 6.30
C GLY A 138 1.88 1.95 6.10
N LYS A 139 0.92 1.64 5.26
CA LYS A 139 0.53 0.26 4.94
C LYS A 139 1.66 -0.58 4.30
N SER A 140 2.78 0.03 3.84
CA SER A 140 3.93 -0.75 3.34
C SER A 140 4.60 -1.61 4.41
N LEU A 141 4.37 -1.31 5.69
CA LEU A 141 4.88 -2.11 6.80
C LEU A 141 4.07 -3.39 7.05
N TYR A 142 2.86 -3.48 6.48
CA TYR A 142 1.86 -4.51 6.83
C TYR A 142 1.41 -5.38 5.64
N TRP A 143 1.77 -5.04 4.41
CA TRP A 143 1.22 -5.65 3.21
C TRP A 143 1.78 -7.04 2.89
N GLY A 144 1.06 -7.82 2.07
CA GLY A 144 1.41 -9.20 1.73
C GLY A 144 2.55 -9.38 0.72
N GLY A 145 2.99 -8.32 0.04
CA GLY A 145 4.08 -8.40 -0.94
C GLY A 145 3.66 -8.75 -2.38
N TRP A 146 2.41 -9.09 -2.65
CA TRP A 146 1.95 -9.38 -4.01
C TRP A 146 1.92 -8.13 -4.89
N CYS A 147 2.66 -8.17 -5.99
CA CYS A 147 2.99 -6.98 -6.78
C CYS A 147 2.89 -7.22 -8.31
N PRO A 148 1.75 -7.74 -8.82
CA PRO A 148 1.57 -8.00 -10.24
C PRO A 148 1.37 -6.73 -11.07
N ARG A 149 1.76 -6.81 -12.36
CA ARG A 149 1.46 -5.77 -13.37
C ARG A 149 -0.02 -5.78 -13.74
N LEU A 150 -0.56 -4.62 -14.12
CA LEU A 150 -1.79 -4.55 -14.91
C LEU A 150 -1.61 -5.29 -16.24
N LEU A 151 -2.66 -5.95 -16.69
CA LEU A 151 -2.66 -6.61 -17.99
C LEU A 151 -2.74 -5.56 -19.11
N ALA A 152 -2.23 -5.89 -20.30
CA ALA A 152 -2.34 -5.02 -21.47
C ALA A 152 -3.81 -4.63 -21.77
N THR A 153 -4.75 -5.55 -21.53
CA THR A 153 -6.19 -5.30 -21.68
C THR A 153 -6.75 -4.36 -20.61
N ASP A 154 -6.15 -4.27 -19.42
CA ASP A 154 -6.54 -3.30 -18.40
C ASP A 154 -6.02 -1.91 -18.75
N LEU A 155 -4.81 -1.86 -19.35
CA LEU A 155 -4.18 -0.62 -19.79
C LEU A 155 -4.86 0.02 -21.02
N ALA A 156 -5.68 -0.71 -21.73
CA ALA A 156 -6.40 -0.20 -22.91
C ALA A 156 -7.36 0.98 -22.58
N ALA A 157 -7.85 1.07 -21.35
CA ALA A 157 -8.69 2.17 -20.89
C ALA A 157 -7.89 3.41 -20.39
N TRP A 158 -6.56 3.29 -20.27
CA TRP A 158 -5.70 4.36 -19.77
C TRP A 158 -5.29 5.32 -20.88
N PRO A 159 -5.02 6.59 -20.60
CA PRO A 159 -4.42 7.51 -21.57
C PRO A 159 -3.15 6.88 -22.18
N PRO A 160 -3.00 6.86 -23.52
CA PRO A 160 -1.89 6.17 -24.16
C PRO A 160 -0.48 6.55 -23.66
N PRO A 161 -0.17 7.81 -23.35
CA PRO A 161 1.13 8.15 -22.77
C PRO A 161 1.36 7.48 -21.40
N VAL A 162 0.32 7.40 -20.56
CA VAL A 162 0.40 6.75 -19.24
C VAL A 162 0.56 5.25 -19.38
N ALA A 163 -0.22 4.60 -20.25
CA ALA A 163 -0.11 3.17 -20.52
C ALA A 163 1.30 2.79 -21.04
N THR A 164 1.86 3.62 -21.91
CA THR A 164 3.24 3.46 -22.41
C THR A 164 4.26 3.61 -21.28
N TYR A 165 4.14 4.66 -20.48
CA TYR A 165 5.02 4.90 -19.34
C TYR A 165 4.97 3.73 -18.33
N LEU A 166 3.79 3.24 -17.98
CA LEU A 166 3.61 2.08 -17.10
C LEU A 166 4.34 0.86 -17.65
N THR A 167 4.10 0.53 -18.92
CA THR A 167 4.70 -0.65 -19.57
C THR A 167 6.24 -0.58 -19.59
N GLN A 168 6.79 0.58 -19.87
CA GLN A 168 8.24 0.81 -19.94
C GLN A 168 8.92 0.76 -18.57
N ASN A 169 8.21 1.18 -17.49
CA ASN A 169 8.80 1.30 -16.16
C ASN A 169 8.48 0.14 -15.22
N TYR A 170 7.56 -0.79 -15.55
CA TYR A 170 7.34 -1.98 -14.75
C TYR A 170 8.61 -2.78 -14.46
N PRO A 171 9.48 -3.09 -15.46
CA PRO A 171 10.71 -3.85 -15.17
C PRO A 171 11.63 -3.16 -14.15
N LEU A 172 11.76 -1.84 -14.25
CA LEU A 172 12.55 -1.07 -13.29
C LEU A 172 11.98 -1.15 -11.88
N LEU A 173 10.66 -1.02 -11.75
CA LEU A 173 10.02 -1.07 -10.44
C LEU A 173 10.02 -2.48 -9.85
N GLU A 174 9.89 -3.52 -10.67
CA GLU A 174 10.05 -4.90 -10.22
C GLU A 174 11.46 -5.12 -9.66
N GLN A 175 12.48 -4.64 -10.34
CA GLN A 175 13.86 -4.70 -9.85
C GLN A 175 14.02 -3.95 -8.51
N GLN A 176 13.48 -2.73 -8.41
CA GLN A 176 13.58 -1.91 -7.20
C GLN A 176 12.81 -2.49 -6.00
N THR A 177 11.74 -3.22 -6.26
CA THR A 177 10.90 -3.86 -5.22
C THR A 177 11.29 -5.31 -4.93
N GLY A 178 12.18 -5.89 -5.71
CA GLY A 178 12.61 -7.27 -5.56
C GLY A 178 11.70 -8.31 -6.21
N VAL A 179 10.74 -7.90 -7.05
CA VAL A 179 9.80 -8.82 -7.74
C VAL A 179 10.50 -9.73 -8.74
N ASP A 180 11.56 -9.26 -9.37
CA ASP A 180 12.36 -10.01 -10.33
C ASP A 180 13.42 -10.93 -9.68
N ILE A 181 13.67 -10.74 -8.39
CA ILE A 181 14.60 -11.57 -7.62
C ILE A 181 13.84 -12.81 -7.17
N LYS A 182 14.05 -13.89 -7.88
CA LYS A 182 13.47 -15.18 -7.51
C LYS A 182 14.12 -15.69 -6.23
N THR A 183 13.26 -16.06 -5.31
CA THR A 183 13.69 -16.44 -3.97
C THR A 183 13.75 -17.96 -3.87
N ASP A 184 14.86 -18.50 -3.40
CA ASP A 184 15.12 -19.95 -3.33
C ASP A 184 14.05 -20.69 -2.53
N PHE A 185 13.46 -20.06 -1.53
CA PHE A 185 12.49 -20.72 -0.66
C PHE A 185 11.12 -21.00 -1.31
N ILE A 186 10.75 -20.30 -2.39
CA ILE A 186 9.48 -20.56 -3.11
C ILE A 186 9.70 -21.31 -4.43
N GLN A 187 10.93 -21.66 -4.80
CA GLN A 187 11.29 -22.30 -6.07
C GLN A 187 11.80 -23.73 -5.92
N GLY A 188 11.54 -24.38 -4.81
CA GLY A 188 11.92 -25.76 -4.57
C GLY A 188 11.05 -26.79 -5.29
N SER A 189 11.15 -28.06 -4.85
CA SER A 189 10.44 -29.19 -5.44
C SER A 189 8.92 -29.03 -5.39
N LEU A 190 8.38 -28.49 -4.27
CA LEU A 190 6.94 -28.23 -4.14
C LEU A 190 6.45 -27.18 -5.14
N PHE A 191 7.21 -26.11 -5.33
CA PHE A 191 6.88 -25.09 -6.33
C PHE A 191 6.81 -25.68 -7.74
N ASN A 192 7.84 -26.47 -8.13
CA ASN A 192 7.90 -27.08 -9.45
C ASN A 192 6.73 -28.03 -9.68
N LEU A 193 6.40 -28.86 -8.71
CA LEU A 193 5.29 -29.80 -8.79
C LEU A 193 3.94 -29.05 -8.85
N LEU A 194 3.74 -28.06 -7.99
CA LEU A 194 2.54 -27.22 -7.99
C LEU A 194 2.36 -26.52 -9.34
N LYS A 195 3.41 -25.90 -9.86
CA LYS A 195 3.39 -25.21 -11.16
C LYS A 195 3.08 -26.16 -12.31
N GLN A 196 3.74 -27.32 -12.36
CA GLN A 196 3.50 -28.34 -13.37
C GLN A 196 2.04 -28.79 -13.36
N ARG A 197 1.52 -29.19 -12.21
CA ARG A 197 0.14 -29.71 -12.09
C ARG A 197 -0.90 -28.63 -12.41
N THR A 198 -0.73 -27.42 -11.86
CA THR A 198 -1.64 -26.31 -12.12
C THR A 198 -1.62 -25.90 -13.60
N SER A 199 -0.44 -25.86 -14.22
CA SER A 199 -0.33 -25.56 -15.65
C SER A 199 -1.01 -26.61 -16.52
N THR A 200 -0.88 -27.89 -16.20
CA THR A 200 -1.57 -28.98 -16.91
C THR A 200 -3.08 -28.86 -16.77
N ILE A 201 -3.60 -28.55 -15.57
CA ILE A 201 -5.04 -28.34 -15.33
C ILE A 201 -5.59 -27.20 -16.19
N VAL A 202 -4.87 -26.08 -16.23
CA VAL A 202 -5.27 -24.90 -16.98
C VAL A 202 -5.18 -25.16 -18.49
N GLN A 203 -4.09 -25.72 -18.99
CA GLN A 203 -3.90 -26.03 -20.41
C GLN A 203 -4.94 -27.01 -20.96
N ASN A 204 -5.35 -27.98 -20.14
CA ASN A 204 -6.37 -28.95 -20.49
C ASN A 204 -7.82 -28.42 -20.35
N ASN A 205 -7.99 -27.16 -19.94
CA ASN A 205 -9.29 -26.56 -19.62
C ASN A 205 -10.12 -27.42 -18.64
N SER A 206 -9.43 -28.08 -17.68
CA SER A 206 -10.09 -28.98 -16.73
C SER A 206 -10.90 -28.24 -15.67
N VAL A 207 -10.70 -26.93 -15.56
CA VAL A 207 -11.45 -26.01 -14.70
C VAL A 207 -11.86 -24.80 -15.53
N ALA A 208 -13.14 -24.48 -15.51
CA ALA A 208 -13.66 -23.32 -16.23
C ALA A 208 -13.10 -22.00 -15.71
N ASN A 209 -13.00 -21.02 -16.58
CA ASN A 209 -12.61 -19.64 -16.28
C ASN A 209 -11.17 -19.44 -15.79
N LEU A 210 -10.28 -20.43 -15.93
CA LEU A 210 -8.84 -20.26 -15.68
C LEU A 210 -8.11 -20.06 -17.01
N ASP A 211 -7.30 -19.00 -17.10
CA ASP A 211 -6.67 -18.56 -18.35
C ASP A 211 -5.16 -18.79 -18.37
N GLY A 212 -4.49 -18.83 -17.22
CA GLY A 212 -3.04 -18.94 -17.19
C GLY A 212 -2.44 -19.09 -15.82
N VAL A 213 -1.19 -19.52 -15.81
CA VAL A 213 -0.35 -19.69 -14.62
C VAL A 213 0.93 -18.91 -14.81
N ALA A 214 1.35 -18.19 -13.78
CA ALA A 214 2.59 -17.45 -13.76
C ALA A 214 3.34 -17.66 -12.43
N ASP A 215 4.63 -17.37 -12.45
CA ASP A 215 5.43 -17.28 -11.24
C ASP A 215 4.88 -16.17 -10.34
N PRO A 216 5.01 -16.28 -9.01
CA PRO A 216 4.42 -15.33 -8.10
C PRO A 216 5.17 -13.99 -8.18
N PRO A 217 4.48 -12.89 -8.52
CA PRO A 217 5.11 -11.56 -8.53
C PRO A 217 5.15 -11.01 -7.08
N LEU A 218 6.11 -11.48 -6.30
CA LEU A 218 6.27 -11.10 -4.91
C LEU A 218 7.40 -10.07 -4.76
N ALA A 219 7.11 -8.96 -4.12
CA ALA A 219 8.08 -7.94 -3.75
C ALA A 219 8.82 -8.33 -2.46
N VAL A 220 9.58 -9.42 -2.57
CA VAL A 220 10.24 -10.08 -1.45
C VAL A 220 11.65 -10.46 -1.85
N GLN A 221 12.62 -10.03 -1.04
CA GLN A 221 14.00 -10.49 -1.15
C GLN A 221 14.23 -11.69 -0.23
N GLY A 222 14.71 -12.78 -0.77
CA GLY A 222 14.82 -14.05 -0.06
C GLY A 222 16.19 -14.68 -0.12
N GLN A 223 17.27 -13.92 -0.23
CA GLN A 223 18.61 -14.47 -0.05
C GLN A 223 18.97 -14.49 1.43
N ALA A 224 19.26 -15.68 1.96
CA ALA A 224 19.79 -15.83 3.30
C ALA A 224 21.13 -15.08 3.40
N PRO A 225 21.29 -14.13 4.31
CA PRO A 225 22.59 -13.52 4.56
C PRO A 225 23.54 -14.58 5.12
N ALA A 226 24.83 -14.41 4.87
CA ALA A 226 25.86 -15.34 5.38
C ALA A 226 25.82 -15.53 6.91
N SER A 227 25.21 -14.58 7.64
CA SER A 227 25.00 -14.64 9.08
C SER A 227 23.91 -15.63 9.51
N GLY A 228 23.09 -16.15 8.59
CA GLY A 228 21.94 -16.98 8.91
C GLY A 228 20.76 -16.26 9.58
N LEU A 229 20.88 -14.96 9.81
CA LEU A 229 19.83 -14.14 10.40
C LEU A 229 19.00 -13.55 9.26
N PHE A 230 17.75 -13.92 9.13
CA PHE A 230 16.79 -13.41 8.14
C PHE A 230 17.16 -13.63 6.67
N SER A 231 16.46 -14.53 6.06
CA SER A 231 16.49 -14.75 4.61
C SER A 231 15.38 -14.04 3.85
N PHE A 232 14.59 -13.19 4.51
CA PHE A 232 13.32 -12.72 3.98
C PHE A 232 13.09 -11.27 4.32
N ASP A 233 12.87 -10.44 3.32
CA ASP A 233 12.55 -9.02 3.50
C ASP A 233 11.53 -8.55 2.46
N LYS A 234 10.35 -8.08 2.91
CA LYS A 234 9.35 -7.47 2.04
C LYS A 234 9.70 -6.02 1.77
N TYR A 235 9.49 -5.60 0.52
CA TYR A 235 9.66 -4.21 0.14
C TYR A 235 8.81 -3.28 1.00
N ARG A 236 9.39 -2.17 1.41
CA ARG A 236 8.76 -1.06 2.11
C ARG A 236 9.44 0.26 1.76
N SER A 237 8.65 1.29 1.56
CA SER A 237 9.17 2.61 1.14
C SER A 237 9.94 3.34 2.23
N ILE A 238 9.71 3.01 3.50
CA ILE A 238 10.42 3.65 4.62
C ILE A 238 11.94 3.52 4.51
N ASN A 239 12.46 2.42 3.96
CA ASN A 239 13.90 2.22 3.79
C ASN A 239 14.52 3.25 2.85
N LEU A 240 13.80 3.65 1.80
CA LEU A 240 14.25 4.68 0.87
C LEU A 240 14.32 6.04 1.56
N LEU A 241 13.30 6.36 2.38
CA LEU A 241 13.30 7.59 3.18
C LEU A 241 14.42 7.62 4.21
N ILE A 242 14.67 6.51 4.93
CA ILE A 242 15.77 6.39 5.88
C ILE A 242 17.11 6.61 5.18
N GLN A 243 17.32 5.99 4.02
CA GLN A 243 18.54 6.17 3.25
C GLN A 243 18.70 7.62 2.80
N ALA A 244 17.66 8.22 2.22
CA ALA A 244 17.69 9.63 1.79
C ALA A 244 17.90 10.59 2.97
N ALA A 245 17.25 10.35 4.11
CA ALA A 245 17.42 11.14 5.33
C ALA A 245 18.86 11.05 5.88
N ARG A 246 19.48 9.87 5.84
CA ARG A 246 20.90 9.70 6.23
C ARG A 246 21.84 10.47 5.30
N GLU A 247 21.61 10.42 3.99
CA GLU A 247 22.38 11.19 3.01
C GLU A 247 22.22 12.70 3.25
N ALA A 248 21.01 13.15 3.58
CA ALA A 248 20.73 14.56 3.88
C ALA A 248 21.25 15.00 5.26
N SER A 249 21.33 14.12 6.24
CA SER A 249 21.73 14.47 7.63
C SER A 249 23.20 14.91 7.75
N GLY A 250 24.05 14.49 6.84
CA GLY A 250 25.45 14.93 6.77
C GLY A 250 25.64 16.34 6.22
N GLN A 251 24.58 17.00 5.77
CA GLN A 251 24.62 18.34 5.19
C GLN A 251 24.42 19.41 6.29
N LEU A 252 25.10 20.54 6.14
CA LEU A 252 24.81 21.72 6.95
C LEU A 252 23.35 22.16 6.73
N ASP A 253 22.73 22.75 7.74
CA ASP A 253 21.31 23.10 7.71
C ASP A 253 20.89 23.90 6.46
N PRO A 254 21.63 24.90 5.97
CA PRO A 254 21.29 25.60 4.73
C PRO A 254 21.32 24.73 3.48
N GLN A 255 22.13 23.66 3.50
CA GLN A 255 22.36 22.75 2.37
C GLN A 255 21.48 21.50 2.45
N ARG A 256 20.84 21.24 3.59
CA ARG A 256 19.98 20.06 3.77
C ARG A 256 18.80 20.12 2.82
N ARG A 257 18.66 19.03 2.06
CA ARG A 257 17.66 18.95 0.98
C ARG A 257 16.44 18.11 1.32
N LEU A 258 16.45 17.34 2.40
CA LEU A 258 15.32 16.51 2.82
C LEU A 258 15.02 16.75 4.30
N PHE A 259 13.75 16.99 4.59
CA PHE A 259 13.18 17.06 5.92
C PHE A 259 11.99 16.10 6.00
N VAL A 260 11.96 15.23 7.00
CA VAL A 260 10.86 14.29 7.26
C VAL A 260 10.28 14.61 8.63
N VAL A 261 9.03 15.07 8.66
CA VAL A 261 8.36 15.51 9.88
C VAL A 261 7.18 14.59 10.19
N PRO A 262 7.31 13.72 11.20
CA PRO A 262 6.21 12.90 11.71
C PRO A 262 5.25 13.72 12.57
N ASN A 263 4.09 13.14 12.90
CA ASN A 263 3.05 13.76 13.75
C ASN A 263 2.64 15.16 13.27
N ALA A 264 2.68 15.38 11.97
CA ALA A 264 2.33 16.63 11.29
C ALA A 264 1.13 16.38 10.36
N HIS A 265 -0.07 16.61 10.86
CA HIS A 265 -1.31 16.35 10.15
C HIS A 265 -1.72 17.55 9.30
N VAL A 266 -1.63 17.42 7.98
CA VAL A 266 -2.10 18.47 7.05
C VAL A 266 -3.62 18.44 7.00
N THR A 267 -4.24 19.54 7.41
CA THR A 267 -5.71 19.65 7.54
C THR A 267 -6.36 20.39 6.40
N ARG A 268 -5.62 21.27 5.71
CA ARG A 268 -6.12 22.04 4.56
C ARG A 268 -4.98 22.54 3.69
N LEU A 269 -5.27 22.71 2.41
CA LEU A 269 -4.43 23.41 1.44
C LEU A 269 -5.17 24.69 0.99
N GLN A 270 -4.61 25.83 1.30
CA GLN A 270 -5.16 27.12 0.86
C GLN A 270 -4.73 27.37 -0.59
N THR A 271 -5.67 27.77 -1.44
CA THR A 271 -5.40 28.08 -2.84
C THR A 271 -5.56 29.56 -3.12
N SER A 272 -4.67 30.11 -3.94
CA SER A 272 -4.73 31.48 -4.44
C SER A 272 -4.18 31.53 -5.87
N GLY A 273 -4.86 32.24 -6.76
CA GLY A 273 -4.44 32.36 -8.16
C GLY A 273 -4.35 31.01 -8.91
N GLY A 274 -5.16 30.02 -8.53
CA GLY A 274 -5.16 28.69 -9.16
C GLY A 274 -4.01 27.76 -8.72
N ALA A 275 -3.31 28.11 -7.64
CA ALA A 275 -2.24 27.30 -7.06
C ALA A 275 -2.40 27.19 -5.54
N VAL A 276 -1.83 26.15 -4.92
CA VAL A 276 -1.67 26.08 -3.47
C VAL A 276 -0.68 27.15 -3.03
N SER A 277 -1.07 27.96 -2.05
CA SER A 277 -0.30 29.08 -1.51
C SER A 277 0.17 28.87 -0.08
N SER A 278 -0.52 28.00 0.69
CA SER A 278 -0.10 27.61 2.03
C SER A 278 -0.75 26.27 2.44
N LEU A 279 -0.10 25.60 3.39
CA LEU A 279 -0.63 24.43 4.08
C LEU A 279 -1.04 24.78 5.49
N GLU A 280 -2.19 24.29 5.94
CA GLU A 280 -2.57 24.25 7.36
C GLU A 280 -2.20 22.88 7.92
N VAL A 281 -1.41 22.87 8.98
CA VAL A 281 -0.85 21.66 9.58
C VAL A 281 -1.15 21.67 11.08
N PHE A 282 -1.74 20.59 11.58
CA PHE A 282 -1.84 20.37 13.03
C PHE A 282 -0.60 19.62 13.49
N VAL A 283 0.18 20.26 14.31
CA VAL A 283 1.45 19.74 14.82
C VAL A 283 1.72 20.31 16.23
N ASN A 284 2.28 19.52 17.11
CA ASN A 284 2.55 19.92 18.52
C ASN A 284 1.29 20.42 19.25
N GLY A 285 0.12 19.89 18.93
CA GLY A 285 -1.15 20.25 19.56
C GLY A 285 -1.78 21.55 19.07
N VAL A 286 -1.23 22.21 18.04
CA VAL A 286 -1.73 23.48 17.50
C VAL A 286 -1.75 23.49 15.98
N HIS A 287 -2.67 24.29 15.41
CA HIS A 287 -2.66 24.58 13.99
C HIS A 287 -1.56 25.56 13.62
N GLN A 288 -0.76 25.21 12.63
CA GLN A 288 0.32 26.01 12.06
C GLN A 288 0.04 26.26 10.58
N SER A 289 0.50 27.40 10.06
CA SER A 289 0.44 27.70 8.63
C SER A 289 1.83 27.71 8.02
N LEU A 290 2.00 27.05 6.89
CA LEU A 290 3.24 27.04 6.11
C LEU A 290 3.00 27.66 4.74
N PRO A 291 3.36 28.93 4.52
CA PRO A 291 3.33 29.56 3.20
C PRO A 291 4.31 28.89 2.24
N ILE A 292 3.91 28.75 0.99
CA ILE A 292 4.72 28.14 -0.06
C ILE A 292 4.76 28.97 -1.33
N SER A 293 5.79 28.75 -2.14
CA SER A 293 5.92 29.34 -3.47
C SER A 293 4.93 28.68 -4.46
N PRO A 294 4.42 29.40 -5.46
CA PRO A 294 3.65 28.80 -6.56
C PRO A 294 4.39 27.71 -7.35
N ASN A 295 5.73 27.73 -7.32
CA ASN A 295 6.56 26.71 -7.97
C ASN A 295 6.85 25.52 -7.05
N CYS A 296 6.42 25.54 -5.80
CA CYS A 296 6.52 24.40 -4.90
C CYS A 296 5.49 23.34 -5.29
N ALA A 297 5.94 22.17 -5.67
CA ALA A 297 5.05 21.03 -5.94
C ALA A 297 4.47 20.48 -4.63
N VAL A 298 3.15 20.38 -4.53
CA VAL A 298 2.44 19.80 -3.39
C VAL A 298 1.86 18.44 -3.80
N ILE A 299 2.32 17.38 -3.18
CA ILE A 299 1.99 16.02 -3.57
C ILE A 299 1.14 15.34 -2.50
N LEU A 300 -0.10 14.98 -2.83
CA LEU A 300 -0.99 14.17 -2.01
C LEU A 300 -0.64 12.70 -2.19
N ALA A 301 -0.30 12.01 -1.11
CA ALA A 301 0.11 10.59 -1.12
C ALA A 301 -0.34 9.84 0.14
N MET A 302 -1.55 10.15 0.62
CA MET A 302 -2.11 9.63 1.87
C MET A 302 -2.99 8.38 1.67
N GLY A 303 -3.00 7.82 0.45
CA GLY A 303 -3.93 6.75 0.05
C GLY A 303 -5.28 7.30 -0.40
N THR A 304 -6.07 6.44 -1.05
CA THR A 304 -7.24 6.84 -1.83
C THR A 304 -8.24 7.70 -1.05
N VAL A 305 -8.59 7.29 0.17
CA VAL A 305 -9.63 8.01 0.92
C VAL A 305 -9.13 9.36 1.43
N GLU A 306 -7.97 9.41 2.07
CA GLU A 306 -7.47 10.64 2.68
C GLU A 306 -6.94 11.65 1.64
N SER A 307 -6.32 11.19 0.54
CA SER A 307 -5.95 12.09 -0.56
C SER A 307 -7.17 12.73 -1.20
N THR A 308 -8.23 11.95 -1.39
CA THR A 308 -9.51 12.47 -1.91
C THR A 308 -10.20 13.42 -0.92
N ARG A 309 -10.21 13.06 0.36
CA ARG A 309 -10.78 13.89 1.42
C ARG A 309 -10.11 15.27 1.49
N LEU A 310 -8.77 15.29 1.53
CA LEU A 310 -8.02 16.55 1.57
C LEU A 310 -8.24 17.36 0.29
N ALA A 311 -8.31 16.74 -0.88
CA ALA A 311 -8.61 17.41 -2.14
C ALA A 311 -10.00 18.04 -2.14
N LEU A 312 -11.03 17.29 -1.69
CA LEU A 312 -12.41 17.80 -1.56
C LEU A 312 -12.54 18.96 -0.56
N ILE A 313 -11.74 18.98 0.50
CA ILE A 313 -11.71 20.06 1.50
C ILE A 313 -11.05 21.33 0.93
N SER A 314 -10.05 21.15 0.07
CA SER A 314 -9.05 22.19 -0.23
C SER A 314 -9.20 22.80 -1.61
N PHE A 315 -9.64 22.01 -2.61
CA PHE A 315 -9.58 22.44 -4.00
C PHE A 315 -10.93 22.87 -4.55
N PRO A 316 -10.95 23.76 -5.55
CA PRO A 316 -12.17 24.09 -6.28
C PRO A 316 -12.77 22.84 -6.92
N THR A 317 -14.08 22.80 -7.08
CA THR A 317 -14.81 21.75 -7.79
C THR A 317 -14.11 21.39 -9.10
N SER A 318 -13.87 20.12 -9.34
CA SER A 318 -13.28 19.63 -10.58
C SER A 318 -14.36 19.50 -11.67
N GLY A 319 -13.96 19.77 -12.90
CA GLY A 319 -14.88 19.76 -14.04
C GLY A 319 -15.38 21.16 -14.45
N ASN A 320 -16.00 21.24 -15.62
CA ASN A 320 -16.46 22.49 -16.21
C ASN A 320 -17.80 22.99 -15.64
N ASN A 321 -18.47 22.18 -14.86
CA ASN A 321 -19.75 22.50 -14.23
C ASN A 321 -19.64 22.36 -12.71
N PRO A 322 -19.83 23.42 -11.91
CA PRO A 322 -19.80 23.35 -10.46
C PRO A 322 -20.76 22.32 -9.82
N ALA A 323 -21.80 21.91 -10.55
CA ALA A 323 -22.70 20.85 -10.12
C ALA A 323 -22.16 19.43 -10.39
N GLN A 324 -21.03 19.30 -11.05
CA GLN A 324 -20.43 18.03 -11.46
C GLN A 324 -19.05 17.85 -10.82
N GLU A 325 -19.01 17.57 -9.52
CA GLU A 325 -17.77 17.22 -8.86
C GLU A 325 -17.29 15.83 -9.30
N LEU A 326 -16.09 15.77 -9.84
CA LEU A 326 -15.45 14.51 -10.25
C LEU A 326 -14.60 13.90 -9.13
N MET A 327 -14.01 14.70 -8.25
CA MET A 327 -13.23 14.19 -7.11
C MET A 327 -14.11 13.29 -6.25
N GLY A 328 -13.56 12.15 -5.86
CA GLY A 328 -14.26 11.15 -5.08
C GLY A 328 -15.21 10.24 -5.87
N ARG A 329 -15.33 10.40 -7.19
CA ARG A 329 -16.07 9.49 -8.08
C ARG A 329 -15.16 8.37 -8.55
N ASN A 330 -15.64 7.41 -9.33
CA ASN A 330 -14.88 6.29 -9.86
C ASN A 330 -14.20 5.42 -8.78
N LEU A 331 -14.77 5.35 -7.59
CA LEU A 331 -14.22 4.50 -6.52
C LEU A 331 -14.26 3.03 -6.96
N MET A 332 -13.10 2.43 -7.03
CA MET A 332 -12.87 1.01 -7.36
C MET A 332 -12.30 0.28 -6.18
N ALA A 333 -12.49 -1.03 -6.15
CA ALA A 333 -11.90 -1.93 -5.16
C ALA A 333 -11.84 -3.36 -5.72
N HIS A 334 -11.66 -4.35 -4.84
CA HIS A 334 -11.70 -5.77 -5.18
C HIS A 334 -12.58 -6.54 -4.20
N TRP A 335 -13.24 -7.59 -4.71
CA TRP A 335 -13.64 -8.72 -3.88
C TRP A 335 -12.41 -9.57 -3.55
N ARG A 336 -12.35 -10.11 -2.34
CA ARG A 336 -11.33 -11.06 -1.94
C ARG A 336 -11.97 -12.29 -1.30
N SER A 337 -11.61 -13.47 -1.81
CA SER A 337 -11.99 -14.76 -1.23
C SER A 337 -10.76 -15.47 -0.69
N ASN A 338 -10.92 -16.14 0.45
CA ASN A 338 -9.88 -16.94 1.07
C ASN A 338 -10.40 -18.37 1.20
N ILE A 339 -9.73 -19.32 0.55
CA ILE A 339 -10.06 -20.73 0.59
C ILE A 339 -8.80 -21.49 0.97
N PHE A 340 -8.84 -22.21 2.10
CA PHE A 340 -7.74 -23.00 2.59
C PHE A 340 -8.10 -24.48 2.55
N VAL A 341 -7.18 -25.30 2.01
CA VAL A 341 -7.38 -26.71 1.90
C VAL A 341 -6.14 -27.48 2.29
N GLN A 342 -6.34 -28.70 2.74
CA GLN A 342 -5.31 -29.70 2.91
C GLN A 342 -5.55 -30.83 1.91
N ILE A 343 -4.53 -31.17 1.13
CA ILE A 343 -4.55 -32.29 0.20
C ILE A 343 -3.60 -33.37 0.73
N LYS A 344 -4.06 -34.63 0.77
CA LYS A 344 -3.19 -35.74 1.16
C LYS A 344 -1.92 -35.71 0.31
N ARG A 345 -0.75 -35.81 0.96
CA ARG A 345 0.54 -35.80 0.28
C ARG A 345 0.62 -36.86 -0.81
N SER A 346 0.11 -38.07 -0.57
CA SER A 346 0.09 -39.18 -1.55
C SER A 346 -0.77 -38.88 -2.78
N ALA A 347 -1.78 -37.99 -2.69
CA ALA A 347 -2.59 -37.57 -3.83
C ALA A 347 -1.95 -36.39 -4.56
N PHE A 348 -1.32 -35.49 -3.83
CA PHE A 348 -0.62 -34.35 -4.42
C PHE A 348 0.71 -34.75 -5.06
N ASP A 349 1.44 -35.68 -4.49
CA ASP A 349 2.73 -36.22 -4.95
C ASP A 349 2.69 -37.77 -5.01
N PRO A 350 1.94 -38.34 -5.97
CA PRO A 350 1.82 -39.80 -6.07
C PRO A 350 3.13 -40.51 -6.39
N ALA A 351 4.09 -39.80 -6.98
CA ALA A 351 5.42 -40.33 -7.27
C ALA A 351 6.39 -40.21 -6.09
N ASN A 352 5.97 -39.63 -4.96
CA ASN A 352 6.75 -39.37 -3.75
C ASN A 352 8.09 -38.70 -4.03
N THR A 353 8.05 -37.62 -4.82
CA THR A 353 9.22 -36.85 -5.26
C THR A 353 9.59 -35.70 -4.33
N LEU A 354 8.63 -35.25 -3.50
CA LEU A 354 8.88 -34.18 -2.55
C LEU A 354 9.79 -34.62 -1.42
N PRO A 355 10.82 -33.82 -1.07
CA PRO A 355 11.69 -34.11 0.05
C PRO A 355 10.94 -34.10 1.39
N THR A 356 11.56 -34.71 2.40
CA THR A 356 11.04 -34.72 3.78
C THR A 356 11.39 -33.46 4.58
N THR A 357 11.99 -32.47 3.94
CA THR A 357 12.25 -31.16 4.51
C THR A 357 11.08 -30.22 4.22
N VAL A 358 10.98 -29.13 4.99
CA VAL A 358 10.00 -28.07 4.75
C VAL A 358 10.13 -27.54 3.32
N GLN A 359 8.99 -27.47 2.67
CA GLN A 359 8.88 -26.92 1.31
C GLN A 359 7.78 -25.88 1.27
N THR A 360 7.99 -24.83 0.49
CA THR A 360 6.93 -23.87 0.15
C THR A 360 6.91 -23.64 -1.34
N GLY A 361 5.78 -23.11 -1.82
CA GLY A 361 5.61 -22.69 -3.19
C GLY A 361 4.52 -21.61 -3.28
N ALA A 362 4.61 -20.79 -4.31
CA ALA A 362 3.54 -19.83 -4.62
C ALA A 362 3.39 -19.70 -6.14
N LEU A 363 2.16 -19.41 -6.59
CA LEU A 363 1.82 -19.17 -8.01
C LEU A 363 0.80 -18.04 -8.12
N LEU A 364 0.79 -17.40 -9.26
CA LEU A 364 -0.32 -16.55 -9.69
C LEU A 364 -1.12 -17.28 -10.77
N VAL A 365 -2.40 -17.56 -10.49
CA VAL A 365 -3.32 -18.13 -11.48
C VAL A 365 -4.28 -17.03 -11.92
N ARG A 366 -4.48 -16.88 -13.23
CA ARG A 366 -5.36 -15.88 -13.80
C ARG A 366 -6.63 -16.52 -14.29
N GLY A 367 -7.73 -15.75 -14.28
CA GLY A 367 -8.98 -16.20 -14.83
C GLY A 367 -9.86 -15.03 -15.28
N SER A 368 -10.86 -15.36 -16.11
CA SER A 368 -11.83 -14.40 -16.62
C SER A 368 -13.18 -15.01 -16.88
N THR A 369 -14.19 -14.15 -16.93
CA THR A 369 -15.55 -14.42 -17.37
C THR A 369 -16.00 -13.28 -18.28
N PRO A 370 -17.16 -13.35 -18.93
CA PRO A 370 -17.72 -12.21 -19.64
C PRO A 370 -17.96 -10.97 -18.75
N GLN A 371 -18.08 -11.15 -17.43
CA GLN A 371 -18.30 -10.08 -16.46
C GLN A 371 -17.02 -9.37 -16.04
N GLY A 372 -15.83 -9.95 -16.25
CA GLY A 372 -14.57 -9.34 -15.86
C GLY A 372 -13.48 -10.38 -15.58
N LYS A 373 -12.42 -9.93 -14.92
CA LYS A 373 -11.22 -10.72 -14.63
C LYS A 373 -11.03 -10.93 -13.14
N PHE A 374 -10.32 -12.01 -12.82
CA PHE A 374 -9.83 -12.28 -11.48
C PHE A 374 -8.43 -12.90 -11.53
N HIS A 375 -7.75 -12.89 -10.40
CA HIS A 375 -6.58 -13.73 -10.20
C HIS A 375 -6.66 -14.46 -8.87
N VAL A 376 -5.88 -15.50 -8.74
CA VAL A 376 -5.75 -16.31 -7.53
C VAL A 376 -4.28 -16.37 -7.14
N GLN A 377 -3.98 -15.87 -5.96
CA GLN A 377 -2.70 -16.01 -5.30
C GLN A 377 -2.72 -17.38 -4.60
N VAL A 378 -1.94 -18.31 -5.13
CA VAL A 378 -1.84 -19.66 -4.58
C VAL A 378 -0.58 -19.74 -3.75
N THR A 379 -0.69 -20.17 -2.51
CA THR A 379 0.44 -20.52 -1.64
C THR A 379 0.33 -21.98 -1.24
N ALA A 380 1.48 -22.67 -1.14
CA ALA A 380 1.55 -24.07 -0.75
C ALA A 380 2.64 -24.27 0.28
N SER A 381 2.41 -25.14 1.24
CA SER A 381 3.41 -25.58 2.20
C SER A 381 3.32 -27.07 2.49
N ALA A 382 4.46 -27.68 2.72
CA ALA A 382 4.62 -29.05 3.18
C ALA A 382 5.62 -29.05 4.32
N ASP A 383 5.19 -29.46 5.50
CA ASP A 383 6.03 -29.61 6.69
C ASP A 383 5.87 -31.00 7.29
N PRO A 384 6.68 -31.96 6.88
CA PRO A 384 6.60 -33.32 7.41
C PRO A 384 7.12 -33.47 8.86
N GLY A 385 7.83 -32.48 9.39
CA GLY A 385 8.44 -32.53 10.71
C GLY A 385 7.68 -31.83 11.83
N GLY A 386 6.79 -30.90 11.53
CA GLY A 386 5.93 -30.21 12.50
C GLY A 386 6.64 -29.26 13.46
N ASN A 387 7.91 -28.89 13.22
CA ASN A 387 8.72 -28.05 14.12
C ASN A 387 9.45 -26.91 13.38
N SER A 388 8.82 -26.32 12.38
CA SER A 388 9.50 -25.36 11.49
C SER A 388 8.85 -24.00 11.48
N ASP A 389 8.29 -23.58 12.62
CA ASP A 389 7.54 -22.31 12.74
C ASP A 389 8.35 -21.13 12.24
N ASP A 390 9.61 -21.01 12.64
CA ASP A 390 10.50 -19.92 12.22
C ASP A 390 10.79 -19.94 10.72
N LEU A 391 10.97 -21.13 10.15
CA LEU A 391 11.23 -21.30 8.74
C LEU A 391 9.97 -21.01 7.91
N LEU A 392 8.81 -21.53 8.35
CA LEU A 392 7.52 -21.23 7.74
C LEU A 392 7.19 -19.75 7.82
N PHE A 393 7.47 -19.12 8.94
CA PHE A 393 7.31 -17.68 9.10
C PHE A 393 8.10 -16.88 8.06
N SER A 394 9.36 -17.25 7.85
CA SER A 394 10.22 -16.61 6.85
C SER A 394 9.73 -16.85 5.42
N MET A 395 9.05 -17.96 5.17
CA MET A 395 8.69 -18.45 3.84
C MET A 395 7.31 -18.01 3.37
N ILE A 396 6.39 -17.67 4.28
CA ILE A 396 5.02 -17.29 3.92
C ILE A 396 4.94 -15.77 3.74
N PRO A 397 4.53 -15.29 2.55
CA PRO A 397 4.55 -13.86 2.24
C PRO A 397 3.47 -13.04 2.95
N ASP A 398 2.58 -13.68 3.69
CA ASP A 398 1.43 -13.02 4.32
C ASP A 398 1.24 -13.53 5.75
N ILE A 399 1.29 -12.61 6.72
CA ILE A 399 1.20 -12.96 8.15
C ILE A 399 -0.17 -13.58 8.52
N ASP A 400 -1.25 -13.15 7.87
CA ASP A 400 -2.57 -13.73 8.11
C ASP A 400 -2.63 -15.19 7.63
N LEU A 401 -1.95 -15.46 6.51
CA LEU A 401 -1.79 -16.81 5.99
C LEU A 401 -0.90 -17.67 6.90
N LEU A 402 0.13 -17.08 7.50
CA LEU A 402 1.06 -17.79 8.37
C LEU A 402 0.34 -18.45 9.53
N ASN A 403 -0.44 -17.67 10.29
CA ASN A 403 -1.16 -18.20 11.45
C ASN A 403 -2.12 -19.32 11.06
N SER A 404 -2.81 -19.18 9.94
CA SER A 404 -3.70 -20.22 9.41
C SER A 404 -2.92 -21.46 8.95
N THR A 405 -1.77 -21.27 8.34
CA THR A 405 -0.92 -22.36 7.86
C THR A 405 -0.32 -23.13 9.03
N LEU A 406 0.24 -22.44 10.03
CA LEU A 406 0.81 -23.07 11.22
C LEU A 406 -0.23 -23.86 12.01
N ALA A 407 -1.41 -23.31 12.20
CA ALA A 407 -2.51 -23.96 12.92
C ALA A 407 -3.03 -25.24 12.23
N ASN A 408 -2.82 -25.36 10.91
CA ASN A 408 -3.36 -26.43 10.09
C ASN A 408 -2.28 -27.37 9.49
N GLN A 409 -1.02 -27.28 9.90
CA GLN A 409 0.04 -28.16 9.39
C GLN A 409 -0.18 -29.63 9.78
N GLN A 410 -0.03 -30.53 8.82
CA GLN A 410 -0.09 -31.98 9.01
C GLN A 410 1.00 -32.65 8.17
N ALA A 411 1.78 -33.54 8.79
CA ALA A 411 2.90 -34.24 8.18
C ALA A 411 2.54 -34.95 6.85
N ASN A 412 1.32 -35.48 6.75
CA ASN A 412 0.85 -36.25 5.60
C ASN A 412 0.01 -35.45 4.62
N ALA A 413 -0.03 -34.11 4.75
CA ALA A 413 -0.79 -33.24 3.87
C ALA A 413 0.08 -32.13 3.28
N ILE A 414 -0.37 -31.61 2.13
CA ILE A 414 0.07 -30.34 1.57
C ILE A 414 -1.01 -29.33 1.88
N SER A 415 -0.65 -28.28 2.59
CA SER A 415 -1.55 -27.15 2.88
C SER A 415 -1.50 -26.15 1.73
N LEU A 416 -2.66 -25.76 1.21
CA LEU A 416 -2.82 -24.81 0.13
C LEU A 416 -3.74 -23.66 0.57
N GLY A 417 -3.27 -22.44 0.36
CA GLY A 417 -4.07 -21.22 0.49
C GLY A 417 -4.34 -20.62 -0.89
N PHE A 418 -5.60 -20.36 -1.16
CA PHE A 418 -6.05 -19.69 -2.37
C PHE A 418 -6.69 -18.35 -1.98
N ARG A 419 -6.05 -17.26 -2.38
CA ARG A 419 -6.60 -15.92 -2.19
C ARG A 419 -7.04 -15.38 -3.55
N GLY A 420 -8.33 -15.44 -3.81
CA GLY A 420 -8.94 -14.92 -5.03
C GLY A 420 -9.16 -13.42 -4.92
N VAL A 421 -8.91 -12.70 -6.02
CA VAL A 421 -9.11 -11.25 -6.14
C VAL A 421 -9.84 -10.97 -7.43
N SER A 422 -11.06 -10.42 -7.38
CA SER A 422 -11.86 -10.05 -8.54
C SER A 422 -12.21 -8.57 -8.57
N GLN A 423 -12.50 -8.05 -9.75
CA GLN A 423 -12.72 -6.62 -10.01
C GLN A 423 -14.02 -6.11 -9.39
N LEU A 424 -13.96 -4.90 -8.82
CA LEU A 424 -15.08 -4.00 -8.58
C LEU A 424 -14.85 -2.74 -9.41
N PHE A 425 -15.67 -2.52 -10.41
CA PHE A 425 -15.47 -1.48 -11.41
C PHE A 425 -15.84 -0.10 -10.88
N GLY A 426 -15.13 0.93 -11.32
CA GLY A 426 -15.49 2.32 -11.08
C GLY A 426 -16.60 2.81 -12.00
N ASP A 427 -17.16 3.96 -11.64
CA ASP A 427 -18.13 4.67 -12.46
C ASP A 427 -17.66 6.14 -12.64
N GLN A 428 -17.07 6.42 -13.80
CA GLN A 428 -16.61 7.76 -14.18
C GLN A 428 -17.76 8.67 -14.65
N ALA A 429 -18.89 8.10 -15.01
CA ALA A 429 -20.05 8.84 -15.53
C ALA A 429 -20.94 9.39 -14.40
N SER A 430 -20.84 8.85 -13.20
CA SER A 430 -21.66 9.26 -12.07
C SER A 430 -21.11 10.53 -11.42
N SER A 431 -21.63 11.68 -11.83
CA SER A 431 -21.22 12.99 -11.29
C SER A 431 -21.89 13.35 -9.95
N VAL A 432 -22.94 12.63 -9.56
CA VAL A 432 -23.70 12.94 -8.34
C VAL A 432 -23.71 11.73 -7.42
N PRO A 433 -23.40 11.89 -6.12
CA PRO A 433 -23.53 10.82 -5.15
C PRO A 433 -24.97 10.33 -5.09
N ASN A 434 -25.19 9.04 -5.34
CA ASN A 434 -26.49 8.40 -5.22
C ASN A 434 -26.40 7.11 -4.42
N SER A 435 -27.54 6.53 -4.05
CA SER A 435 -27.57 5.33 -3.23
C SER A 435 -27.09 4.06 -3.91
N ALA A 436 -26.96 4.05 -5.24
CA ALA A 436 -26.50 2.91 -6.02
C ALA A 436 -25.02 3.03 -6.42
N GLY A 437 -24.46 4.24 -6.38
CA GLY A 437 -23.09 4.51 -6.83
C GLY A 437 -22.00 4.17 -5.82
N ARG A 438 -20.76 4.29 -6.27
CA ARG A 438 -19.52 4.17 -5.48
C ARG A 438 -18.79 5.50 -5.48
N TRP A 439 -18.54 6.02 -4.32
CA TRP A 439 -17.97 7.35 -4.21
C TRP A 439 -17.40 7.63 -2.82
N ILE A 440 -16.56 8.66 -2.76
CA ILE A 440 -16.13 9.33 -1.54
C ILE A 440 -16.69 10.75 -1.57
N ASN A 441 -17.24 11.20 -0.46
CA ASN A 441 -17.72 12.58 -0.29
C ASN A 441 -17.40 13.05 1.13
N LEU A 442 -17.63 14.33 1.41
CA LEU A 442 -17.50 14.87 2.76
C LEU A 442 -18.81 14.77 3.51
N SER A 443 -18.75 14.43 4.78
CA SER A 443 -19.90 14.54 5.68
C SER A 443 -20.22 16.02 5.94
N PRO A 444 -21.46 16.44 5.80
CA PRO A 444 -21.87 17.80 6.17
C PRO A 444 -22.07 17.98 7.68
N PHE A 445 -22.03 16.91 8.47
CA PHE A 445 -22.42 16.92 9.88
C PHE A 445 -21.32 16.46 10.82
N GLU A 446 -20.39 15.64 10.35
CA GLU A 446 -19.37 15.04 11.20
C GLU A 446 -17.99 15.61 10.90
N PHE A 447 -17.28 15.95 11.97
CA PHE A 447 -15.90 16.42 11.93
C PHE A 447 -15.03 15.47 12.74
N ASP A 448 -13.75 15.41 12.42
CA ASP A 448 -12.75 14.72 13.23
C ASP A 448 -12.17 15.64 14.32
N GLU A 449 -11.22 15.10 15.07
CA GLU A 449 -10.52 15.81 16.15
C GLU A 449 -9.70 17.01 15.70
N PHE A 450 -9.44 17.15 14.40
CA PHE A 450 -8.71 18.29 13.80
C PHE A 450 -9.65 19.32 13.18
N GLY A 451 -10.96 19.14 13.34
CA GLY A 451 -11.98 20.03 12.75
C GLY A 451 -12.18 19.84 11.23
N MET A 452 -11.66 18.76 10.66
CA MET A 452 -11.89 18.43 9.24
C MET A 452 -13.20 17.66 9.07
N PRO A 453 -14.02 17.98 8.03
CA PRO A 453 -15.17 17.14 7.70
C PRO A 453 -14.74 15.69 7.49
N ARG A 454 -15.45 14.72 8.11
CA ARG A 454 -15.17 13.31 7.87
C ARG A 454 -15.49 12.92 6.44
N ALA A 455 -14.72 12.02 5.85
CA ALA A 455 -15.12 11.40 4.61
C ALA A 455 -16.29 10.43 4.85
N TYR A 456 -17.19 10.35 3.88
CA TYR A 456 -18.15 9.27 3.76
C TYR A 456 -17.79 8.44 2.53
N VAL A 457 -17.50 7.15 2.75
CA VAL A 457 -17.10 6.21 1.70
C VAL A 457 -18.29 5.30 1.41
N ARG A 458 -18.78 5.33 0.20
CA ARG A 458 -19.83 4.42 -0.24
C ARG A 458 -19.26 3.40 -1.20
N LEU A 459 -19.40 2.13 -0.86
CA LEU A 459 -18.98 1.00 -1.69
C LEU A 459 -20.13 -0.01 -1.78
N THR A 460 -20.43 -0.44 -2.99
CA THR A 460 -21.45 -1.44 -3.30
C THR A 460 -20.92 -2.40 -4.35
N SER A 461 -21.47 -3.59 -4.47
CA SER A 461 -21.28 -4.47 -5.63
C SER A 461 -22.49 -4.45 -6.55
N THR A 462 -22.30 -4.89 -7.77
CA THR A 462 -23.36 -5.14 -8.74
C THR A 462 -23.58 -6.65 -8.89
N PRO A 463 -24.75 -7.10 -9.37
CA PRO A 463 -24.99 -8.53 -9.63
C PRO A 463 -23.95 -9.15 -10.58
N ALA A 464 -23.40 -8.39 -11.53
CA ALA A 464 -22.36 -8.87 -12.44
C ALA A 464 -21.03 -9.12 -11.73
N GLU A 465 -20.67 -8.24 -10.79
CA GLU A 465 -19.44 -8.40 -9.98
C GLU A 465 -19.58 -9.52 -8.95
N ASP A 466 -20.77 -9.70 -8.38
CA ASP A 466 -21.06 -10.84 -7.50
C ASP A 466 -21.00 -12.16 -8.27
N ALA A 467 -21.50 -12.19 -9.52
CA ALA A 467 -21.38 -13.35 -10.40
C ALA A 467 -19.92 -13.65 -10.77
N LEU A 468 -19.10 -12.62 -11.02
CA LEU A 468 -17.65 -12.75 -11.25
C LEU A 468 -16.95 -13.36 -10.03
N ALA A 469 -17.24 -12.85 -8.83
CA ALA A 469 -16.67 -13.37 -7.59
C ALA A 469 -17.11 -14.82 -7.31
N ASN A 470 -18.37 -15.19 -7.60
CA ASN A 470 -18.85 -16.57 -7.49
C ASN A 470 -18.14 -17.51 -8.49
N ALA A 471 -17.91 -17.05 -9.71
CA ALA A 471 -17.17 -17.81 -10.72
C ALA A 471 -15.70 -18.01 -10.32
N MET A 472 -15.08 -17.00 -9.70
CA MET A 472 -13.74 -17.10 -9.13
C MET A 472 -13.69 -18.16 -8.02
N ASP A 473 -14.62 -18.15 -7.07
CA ASP A 473 -14.67 -19.13 -5.98
C ASP A 473 -14.88 -20.56 -6.53
N ALA A 474 -15.74 -20.71 -7.51
CA ALA A 474 -15.95 -22.00 -8.18
C ALA A 474 -14.69 -22.50 -8.91
N ALA A 475 -13.95 -21.60 -9.56
CA ALA A 475 -12.69 -21.93 -10.22
C ALA A 475 -11.60 -22.34 -9.20
N ILE A 476 -11.52 -21.68 -8.05
CA ILE A 476 -10.60 -22.04 -6.95
C ILE A 476 -10.91 -23.46 -6.43
N LEU A 477 -12.18 -23.74 -6.12
CA LEU A 477 -12.60 -25.05 -5.63
C LEU A 477 -12.38 -26.14 -6.69
N GLY A 478 -12.65 -25.83 -7.97
CA GLY A 478 -12.34 -26.71 -9.08
C GLY A 478 -10.85 -27.05 -9.18
N LEU A 479 -9.99 -26.03 -9.06
CA LEU A 479 -8.54 -26.21 -9.07
C LEU A 479 -8.07 -27.06 -7.89
N ALA A 480 -8.56 -26.80 -6.69
CA ALA A 480 -8.22 -27.57 -5.49
C ALA A 480 -8.63 -29.05 -5.63
N ASN A 481 -9.83 -29.32 -6.16
CA ASN A 481 -10.30 -30.69 -6.42
C ASN A 481 -9.46 -31.41 -7.49
N GLN A 482 -9.07 -30.72 -8.57
CA GLN A 482 -8.17 -31.28 -9.58
C GLN A 482 -6.79 -31.63 -9.00
N LEU A 483 -6.23 -30.76 -8.16
CA LEU A 483 -4.97 -31.02 -7.45
C LEU A 483 -5.07 -32.21 -6.49
N ALA A 484 -6.26 -32.50 -5.97
CA ALA A 484 -6.56 -33.68 -5.14
C ALA A 484 -6.88 -34.96 -5.96
N GLY A 485 -6.75 -34.89 -7.30
CA GLY A 485 -7.05 -36.01 -8.20
C GLY A 485 -8.55 -36.25 -8.37
N ASN A 486 -9.39 -35.24 -8.22
CA ASN A 486 -10.86 -35.32 -8.26
C ASN A 486 -11.48 -36.32 -7.26
N ASN A 487 -10.81 -36.56 -6.15
CA ASN A 487 -11.28 -37.46 -5.13
C ASN A 487 -11.53 -36.71 -3.82
N PRO A 488 -12.81 -36.57 -3.38
CA PRO A 488 -13.15 -35.86 -2.15
C PRO A 488 -12.46 -36.44 -0.89
N ALA A 489 -12.10 -37.72 -0.91
CA ALA A 489 -11.39 -38.32 0.22
C ALA A 489 -9.94 -37.82 0.37
N ASN A 490 -9.40 -37.13 -0.63
CA ASN A 490 -8.03 -36.64 -0.64
C ASN A 490 -7.92 -35.15 -0.25
N ILE A 491 -9.02 -34.44 -0.08
CA ILE A 491 -9.04 -33.01 0.21
C ILE A 491 -9.92 -32.71 1.43
N THR A 492 -9.44 -31.80 2.27
CA THR A 492 -10.21 -31.21 3.36
C THR A 492 -10.18 -29.69 3.20
N ILE A 493 -11.36 -29.08 3.11
CA ILE A 493 -11.48 -27.62 3.14
C ILE A 493 -11.44 -27.20 4.62
N THR A 494 -10.38 -26.50 5.02
CA THR A 494 -10.18 -26.06 6.42
C THR A 494 -10.81 -24.72 6.69
N SER A 495 -10.92 -23.85 5.65
CA SER A 495 -11.61 -22.57 5.72
C SER A 495 -12.08 -22.14 4.33
N GLN A 496 -13.24 -21.51 4.27
CA GLN A 496 -13.76 -20.87 3.05
C GLN A 496 -14.59 -19.65 3.46
N ASN A 497 -14.10 -18.49 3.10
CA ASN A 497 -14.81 -17.23 3.34
C ASN A 497 -14.52 -16.21 2.25
N ARG A 498 -15.46 -15.30 2.05
CA ARG A 498 -15.24 -14.07 1.27
C ARG A 498 -15.19 -12.90 2.24
N ASP A 499 -14.18 -12.07 2.11
CA ASP A 499 -14.04 -10.87 2.94
C ASP A 499 -15.18 -9.89 2.66
N GLY A 500 -15.50 -9.04 3.62
CA GLY A 500 -16.44 -7.94 3.42
C GLY A 500 -15.96 -6.96 2.35
N LEU A 501 -16.89 -6.27 1.69
CA LEU A 501 -16.54 -5.13 0.83
C LEU A 501 -15.70 -4.11 1.61
N GLY A 502 -14.71 -3.52 0.95
CA GLY A 502 -13.86 -2.49 1.58
C GLY A 502 -12.72 -3.02 2.44
N THR A 503 -12.55 -4.36 2.57
CA THR A 503 -11.53 -4.95 3.46
C THR A 503 -10.25 -5.39 2.75
N THR A 504 -10.07 -5.05 1.46
CA THR A 504 -8.93 -5.52 0.64
C THR A 504 -7.75 -4.57 0.59
N TYR A 505 -7.87 -3.33 1.06
CA TYR A 505 -6.86 -2.24 0.90
C TYR A 505 -6.54 -1.89 -0.56
N HIS A 506 -7.45 -2.19 -1.48
CA HIS A 506 -7.27 -1.99 -2.92
C HIS A 506 -8.17 -0.88 -3.47
N GLU A 507 -8.63 0.02 -2.62
CA GLU A 507 -9.39 1.19 -3.01
C GLU A 507 -8.57 2.10 -3.94
N ALA A 508 -9.17 2.52 -5.07
CA ALA A 508 -8.48 3.25 -6.12
C ALA A 508 -9.42 4.16 -6.94
N GLY A 509 -8.85 5.04 -7.74
CA GLY A 509 -9.51 5.69 -8.87
C GLY A 509 -10.24 7.00 -8.61
N THR A 510 -10.29 7.49 -7.40
CA THR A 510 -11.12 8.64 -7.01
C THR A 510 -10.58 10.02 -7.43
N LEU A 511 -9.35 10.07 -7.92
CA LEU A 511 -8.69 11.25 -8.49
C LEU A 511 -8.07 10.92 -9.86
N TRP A 512 -8.78 10.10 -10.67
CA TRP A 512 -8.25 9.45 -11.85
C TRP A 512 -7.66 10.38 -12.90
N MET A 513 -6.67 9.84 -13.61
CA MET A 513 -5.92 10.54 -14.64
C MET A 513 -6.68 10.59 -15.98
N GLY A 514 -6.47 11.68 -16.71
CA GLY A 514 -6.95 11.82 -18.08
C GLY A 514 -6.42 13.07 -18.75
N THR A 515 -6.71 13.21 -20.03
CA THR A 515 -6.27 14.37 -20.82
C THR A 515 -7.28 15.51 -20.83
N ASN A 516 -8.52 15.24 -20.45
CA ASN A 516 -9.61 16.21 -20.52
C ASN A 516 -10.11 16.58 -19.12
N PRO A 517 -9.97 17.85 -18.70
CA PRO A 517 -10.40 18.32 -17.39
C PRO A 517 -11.93 18.22 -17.16
N ALA A 518 -12.72 18.05 -18.22
CA ALA A 518 -14.16 17.84 -18.09
C ALA A 518 -14.53 16.39 -17.70
N THR A 519 -13.60 15.42 -17.85
CA THR A 519 -13.85 14.00 -17.65
C THR A 519 -12.79 13.29 -16.81
N SER A 520 -11.85 14.03 -16.22
CA SER A 520 -10.85 13.50 -15.31
C SER A 520 -10.46 14.54 -14.26
N VAL A 521 -9.93 14.09 -13.14
CA VAL A 521 -9.54 14.94 -12.02
C VAL A 521 -8.12 15.45 -12.18
N THR A 522 -7.23 14.60 -12.63
CA THR A 522 -5.80 14.90 -12.81
C THR A 522 -5.38 14.68 -14.27
N ASP A 523 -4.32 15.38 -14.66
CA ASP A 523 -3.70 15.17 -15.97
C ASP A 523 -2.87 13.88 -16.02
N THR A 524 -2.23 13.59 -17.15
CA THR A 524 -1.43 12.39 -17.36
C THR A 524 -0.15 12.33 -16.53
N ASN A 525 0.18 13.39 -15.81
CA ASN A 525 1.30 13.49 -14.88
C ASN A 525 0.86 13.49 -13.41
N GLY A 526 -0.42 13.24 -13.14
CA GLY A 526 -0.98 13.23 -11.79
C GLY A 526 -1.21 14.62 -11.19
N ARG A 527 -1.09 15.71 -11.99
CA ARG A 527 -1.35 17.07 -11.55
C ARG A 527 -2.85 17.37 -11.65
N PHE A 528 -3.41 17.98 -10.63
CA PHE A 528 -4.81 18.44 -10.67
C PHE A 528 -5.02 19.44 -11.80
N HIS A 529 -6.09 19.27 -12.60
CA HIS A 529 -6.36 20.14 -13.73
C HIS A 529 -6.61 21.59 -13.33
N ASN A 530 -7.18 21.82 -12.16
CA ASN A 530 -7.59 23.14 -11.66
C ASN A 530 -6.69 23.70 -10.55
N VAL A 531 -5.57 23.02 -10.23
CA VAL A 531 -4.58 23.49 -9.24
C VAL A 531 -3.17 23.25 -9.78
N ALA A 532 -2.51 24.33 -10.22
CA ALA A 532 -1.33 24.27 -11.06
C ALA A 532 -0.09 23.62 -10.42
N ASN A 533 0.03 23.61 -9.10
CA ASN A 533 1.18 23.05 -8.36
C ASN A 533 0.80 21.88 -7.44
N ALA A 534 -0.41 21.33 -7.55
CA ALA A 534 -0.85 20.19 -6.77
C ALA A 534 -0.85 18.90 -7.61
N PHE A 535 -0.36 17.83 -7.01
CA PHE A 535 -0.29 16.50 -7.61
C PHE A 535 -0.87 15.45 -6.66
N CYS A 536 -1.25 14.31 -7.19
CA CYS A 536 -1.49 13.10 -6.42
C CYS A 536 -0.48 12.02 -6.83
N ALA A 537 0.01 11.21 -5.89
CA ALA A 537 1.02 10.18 -6.13
C ALA A 537 0.65 8.82 -5.51
N ASP A 538 -0.63 8.48 -5.45
CA ASP A 538 -1.10 7.19 -4.96
C ASP A 538 -2.14 6.56 -5.90
N GLN A 539 -2.74 5.48 -5.47
CA GLN A 539 -3.67 4.70 -6.30
C GLN A 539 -5.00 5.40 -6.61
N SER A 540 -5.28 6.55 -6.00
CA SER A 540 -6.44 7.37 -6.39
C SER A 540 -6.35 7.89 -7.84
N LEU A 541 -5.15 7.91 -8.42
CA LEU A 541 -4.91 8.25 -9.83
C LEU A 541 -5.43 7.22 -10.84
N PHE A 542 -5.76 6.01 -10.40
CA PHE A 542 -6.07 4.91 -11.32
C PHE A 542 -7.29 5.19 -12.18
N VAL A 543 -7.17 4.85 -13.46
CA VAL A 543 -8.28 4.87 -14.42
C VAL A 543 -9.11 3.58 -14.32
N THR A 544 -8.41 2.45 -14.21
CA THR A 544 -8.97 1.14 -13.89
C THR A 544 -8.04 0.43 -12.91
N VAL A 545 -8.60 -0.40 -12.03
CA VAL A 545 -7.82 -1.15 -11.05
C VAL A 545 -7.42 -2.54 -11.58
N GLY A 546 -8.07 -3.03 -12.64
CA GLY A 546 -7.88 -4.39 -13.13
C GLY A 546 -8.26 -5.45 -12.08
N SER A 547 -7.75 -6.66 -12.23
CA SER A 547 -7.87 -7.72 -11.23
C SER A 547 -6.59 -7.90 -10.40
N VAL A 548 -5.69 -6.91 -10.34
CA VAL A 548 -4.36 -7.04 -9.75
C VAL A 548 -4.19 -6.14 -8.53
N ASN A 549 -3.30 -6.52 -7.62
CA ASN A 549 -2.94 -5.67 -6.50
C ASN A 549 -2.37 -4.33 -7.01
N PRO A 550 -2.78 -3.18 -6.46
CA PRO A 550 -2.48 -1.86 -7.05
C PRO A 550 -1.04 -1.37 -6.85
N THR A 551 -0.26 -2.04 -6.00
CA THR A 551 1.01 -1.50 -5.50
C THR A 551 2.02 -1.20 -6.59
N LEU A 552 2.30 -2.13 -7.52
CA LEU A 552 3.32 -1.92 -8.56
C LEU A 552 2.96 -0.75 -9.46
N THR A 553 1.73 -0.72 -9.94
CA THR A 553 1.22 0.38 -10.79
C THR A 553 1.26 1.71 -10.04
N GLY A 554 0.84 1.74 -8.77
CA GLY A 554 0.91 2.94 -7.94
C GLY A 554 2.34 3.46 -7.75
N LEU A 555 3.33 2.58 -7.57
CA LEU A 555 4.74 2.96 -7.47
C LEU A 555 5.27 3.53 -8.81
N VAL A 556 4.90 2.95 -9.96
CA VAL A 556 5.27 3.50 -11.27
C VAL A 556 4.67 4.88 -11.46
N LEU A 557 3.40 5.09 -11.09
CA LEU A 557 2.76 6.41 -11.14
C LEU A 557 3.42 7.40 -10.17
N SER A 558 3.78 6.96 -8.97
CA SER A 558 4.50 7.80 -8.00
C SER A 558 5.85 8.27 -8.55
N ARG A 559 6.54 7.43 -9.34
CA ARG A 559 7.76 7.83 -10.06
C ARG A 559 7.47 8.91 -11.11
N LYS A 560 6.43 8.72 -11.93
CA LYS A 560 6.02 9.69 -12.96
C LYS A 560 5.67 11.05 -12.33
N VAL A 561 4.94 11.03 -11.23
CA VAL A 561 4.62 12.25 -10.45
C VAL A 561 5.88 12.91 -9.90
N ALA A 562 6.83 12.14 -9.38
CA ALA A 562 8.10 12.70 -8.89
C ALA A 562 8.89 13.41 -10.01
N GLU A 563 8.94 12.83 -11.21
CA GLU A 563 9.56 13.45 -12.39
C GLU A 563 8.83 14.75 -12.79
N ALA A 564 7.49 14.75 -12.76
CA ALA A 564 6.68 15.94 -13.06
C ALA A 564 6.82 17.04 -11.99
N ALA A 565 6.92 16.68 -10.72
CA ALA A 565 7.14 17.60 -9.61
C ALA A 565 8.51 18.30 -9.72
N VAL A 566 9.55 17.55 -10.07
CA VAL A 566 10.90 18.10 -10.34
C VAL A 566 10.87 19.03 -11.55
N ALA A 567 10.16 18.66 -12.61
CA ALA A 567 10.00 19.50 -13.79
C ALA A 567 9.32 20.83 -13.45
N LEU A 568 8.26 20.81 -12.64
CA LEU A 568 7.60 22.04 -12.17
C LEU A 568 8.57 22.92 -11.37
N ALA A 569 9.27 22.36 -10.39
CA ALA A 569 10.18 23.08 -9.51
C ALA A 569 11.38 23.70 -10.25
N THR A 570 11.80 23.09 -11.34
CA THR A 570 12.93 23.55 -12.18
C THR A 570 12.52 24.39 -13.38
N GLY A 571 11.22 24.50 -13.65
CA GLY A 571 10.70 25.16 -14.87
C GLY A 571 10.97 24.35 -16.15
N ALA A 572 11.31 23.06 -16.03
CA ALA A 572 11.51 22.16 -17.16
C ALA A 572 10.16 21.64 -17.71
N PRO A 573 10.10 21.19 -18.96
CA PRO A 573 8.91 20.53 -19.46
C PRO A 573 8.65 19.23 -18.69
N PRO A 574 7.37 18.89 -18.40
CA PRO A 574 7.04 17.63 -17.73
C PRO A 574 7.41 16.44 -18.61
N PRO A 575 7.65 15.25 -18.03
CA PRO A 575 7.90 14.03 -18.78
C PRO A 575 6.70 13.68 -19.68
N PRO A 576 6.93 13.08 -20.84
CA PRO A 576 5.87 12.74 -21.79
C PRO A 576 4.85 11.73 -21.27
#